data_5212af84cb3d062152ceefab6423925c
#
_entry.id   5212af84cb3d062152ceefab6423925c
#
_cell.length_a   1.000
_cell.length_b   1.000
_cell.length_c   1.000
_cell.angle_alpha   90.00
_cell.angle_beta   90.00
_cell.angle_gamma   90.00
#
_symmetry.space_group_name_H-M   'P 1'
#
loop_
_entity.id
_entity.type
_entity.pdbx_description
1 polymer ?
#
loop_
_entity_poly.entity_id
_entity_poly.type
_entity_poly.pdbx_seq_one_letter_code
_entity_poly.pdbx_strand_id
1 'polypeptide(L)'
;TAPVKRHTMIAAEFLAAYTLQLISMAILLFYMICVLRINLGNEAGYVALTCATGSLVGIASGIFVGSLPVKENVQIAIFLVYSLGSSFLSGLMVHPIKIWIEKSVPIINCINPATLIQDALYSLVIYNTHERFFTNIITLTVISVILCTLSYLMTRRKSYANL
;
A
#
# COMPACT_ATOMS: atom_id res chain seq x y z
N THR A 1 -35.28 3.06 -5.51
CA THR A 1 -33.82 3.10 -5.58
C THR A 1 -33.34 2.01 -6.52
N ALA A 2 -32.71 2.38 -7.64
CA ALA A 2 -32.20 1.42 -8.61
C ALA A 2 -31.17 0.48 -7.95
N PRO A 3 -31.21 -0.85 -8.22
CA PRO A 3 -30.25 -1.78 -7.67
C PRO A 3 -28.88 -1.52 -8.31
N VAL A 4 -28.00 -0.85 -7.57
CA VAL A 4 -26.62 -0.59 -8.01
C VAL A 4 -25.85 -1.90 -7.97
N LYS A 5 -25.19 -2.26 -9.07
CA LYS A 5 -24.39 -3.47 -9.14
C LYS A 5 -23.24 -3.39 -8.12
N ARG A 6 -23.04 -4.44 -7.34
CA ARG A 6 -22.08 -4.47 -6.20
C ARG A 6 -20.63 -4.16 -6.61
N HIS A 7 -20.22 -4.56 -7.81
CA HIS A 7 -18.89 -4.22 -8.34
C HIS A 7 -18.73 -2.70 -8.57
N THR A 8 -19.80 -1.99 -8.91
CA THR A 8 -19.79 -0.54 -9.06
C THR A 8 -19.63 0.15 -7.71
N MET A 9 -20.21 -0.39 -6.63
CA MET A 9 -20.02 0.13 -5.27
C MET A 9 -18.57 -0.01 -4.82
N ILE A 10 -17.97 -1.21 -4.97
CA ILE A 10 -16.56 -1.44 -4.59
C ILE A 10 -15.63 -0.54 -5.39
N ALA A 11 -15.86 -0.40 -6.70
CA ALA A 11 -15.06 0.48 -7.53
C ALA A 11 -15.21 1.96 -7.12
N ALA A 12 -16.41 2.39 -6.76
CA ALA A 12 -16.65 3.76 -6.28
C ALA A 12 -15.98 4.01 -4.93
N GLU A 13 -16.07 3.08 -3.99
CA GLU A 13 -15.38 3.15 -2.68
C GLU A 13 -13.86 3.21 -2.85
N PHE A 14 -13.31 2.35 -3.71
CA PHE A 14 -11.89 2.37 -4.02
C PHE A 14 -11.46 3.72 -4.60
N LEU A 15 -12.19 4.21 -5.60
CA LEU A 15 -11.86 5.48 -6.26
C LEU A 15 -11.98 6.67 -5.31
N ALA A 16 -13.03 6.70 -4.47
CA ALA A 16 -13.21 7.73 -3.46
C ALA A 16 -12.08 7.71 -2.42
N ALA A 17 -11.74 6.55 -1.88
CA ALA A 17 -10.64 6.40 -0.94
C ALA A 17 -9.29 6.81 -1.56
N TYR A 18 -9.05 6.42 -2.81
CA TYR A 18 -7.80 6.74 -3.50
C TYR A 18 -7.68 8.23 -3.80
N THR A 19 -8.75 8.89 -4.23
CA THR A 19 -8.74 10.35 -4.46
C THR A 19 -8.49 11.13 -3.17
N LEU A 20 -9.14 10.77 -2.06
CA LEU A 20 -8.89 11.39 -0.76
C LEU A 20 -7.45 11.18 -0.30
N GLN A 21 -6.91 9.98 -0.50
CA GLN A 21 -5.54 9.66 -0.14
C GLN A 21 -4.53 10.46 -0.97
N LEU A 22 -4.76 10.60 -2.28
CA LEU A 22 -3.90 11.42 -3.14
C LEU A 22 -3.91 12.90 -2.76
N ILE A 23 -5.08 13.45 -2.39
CA ILE A 23 -5.19 14.82 -1.90
C ILE A 23 -4.39 14.99 -0.59
N SER A 24 -4.57 14.08 0.36
CA SER A 24 -3.83 14.11 1.64
C SER A 24 -2.33 14.01 1.42
N MET A 25 -1.90 13.18 0.48
CA MET A 25 -0.49 13.01 0.12
C MET A 25 0.09 14.25 -0.56
N ALA A 26 -0.69 14.88 -1.46
CA ALA A 26 -0.28 16.13 -2.09
C ALA A 26 -0.08 17.26 -1.05
N ILE A 27 -0.99 17.37 -0.08
CA ILE A 27 -0.87 18.33 1.02
C ILE A 27 0.40 18.06 1.85
N LEU A 28 0.66 16.79 2.18
CA LEU A 28 1.84 16.38 2.95
C LEU A 28 3.15 16.68 2.20
N LEU A 29 3.23 16.33 0.91
CA LEU A 29 4.39 16.63 0.07
C LEU A 29 4.59 18.13 -0.07
N PHE A 30 3.53 18.90 -0.25
CA PHE A 30 3.59 20.35 -0.29
C PHE A 30 4.13 20.91 1.03
N TYR A 31 3.65 20.42 2.17
CA TYR A 31 4.15 20.81 3.48
C TYR A 31 5.64 20.49 3.65
N MET A 32 6.08 19.29 3.26
CA MET A 32 7.48 18.87 3.35
C MET A 32 8.40 19.78 2.51
N ILE A 33 8.00 20.12 1.29
CA ILE A 33 8.82 20.93 0.38
C ILE A 33 8.79 22.42 0.78
N CYS A 34 7.58 22.97 1.01
CA CYS A 34 7.42 24.42 1.20
C CYS A 34 7.69 24.88 2.64
N VAL A 35 7.27 24.11 3.65
CA VAL A 35 7.38 24.49 5.06
C VAL A 35 8.68 23.95 5.67
N LEU A 36 8.93 22.65 5.52
CA LEU A 36 10.13 22.01 6.07
C LEU A 36 11.36 22.21 5.19
N ARG A 37 11.19 22.73 3.97
CA ARG A 37 12.26 22.98 2.99
C ARG A 37 13.14 21.75 2.75
N ILE A 38 12.54 20.56 2.78
CA ILE A 38 13.26 19.32 2.48
C ILE A 38 13.55 19.32 0.98
N ASN A 39 14.84 19.30 0.65
CA ASN A 39 15.26 19.26 -0.74
C ASN A 39 15.16 17.83 -1.26
N LEU A 40 14.10 17.54 -2.03
CA LEU A 40 13.92 16.27 -2.72
C LEU A 40 14.73 16.19 -4.02
N GLY A 41 15.49 17.24 -4.36
CA GLY A 41 16.27 17.30 -5.58
C GLY A 41 15.40 17.19 -6.84
N ASN A 42 15.95 16.60 -7.90
CA ASN A 42 15.25 16.32 -9.15
C ASN A 42 14.31 15.10 -9.06
N GLU A 43 14.28 14.42 -7.92
CA GLU A 43 13.59 13.14 -7.72
C GLU A 43 12.16 13.30 -7.16
N ALA A 44 11.67 14.52 -7.00
CA ALA A 44 10.35 14.81 -6.42
C ALA A 44 9.20 14.06 -7.14
N GLY A 45 9.30 13.92 -8.47
CA GLY A 45 8.32 13.17 -9.27
C GLY A 45 8.30 11.68 -8.95
N TYR A 46 9.45 11.06 -8.74
CA TYR A 46 9.56 9.66 -8.36
C TYR A 46 9.10 9.41 -6.91
N VAL A 47 9.36 10.35 -6.02
CA VAL A 47 8.82 10.32 -4.64
C VAL A 47 7.28 10.36 -4.68
N ALA A 48 6.71 11.27 -5.47
CA ALA A 48 5.25 11.35 -5.65
C ALA A 48 4.68 10.05 -6.24
N LEU A 49 5.37 9.42 -7.20
CA LEU A 49 4.98 8.13 -7.77
C LEU A 49 5.01 7.01 -6.72
N THR A 50 6.05 6.97 -5.88
CA THR A 50 6.14 6.00 -4.76
C THR A 50 4.99 6.19 -3.78
N CYS A 51 4.66 7.42 -3.45
CA CYS A 51 3.54 7.75 -2.58
C CYS A 51 2.20 7.33 -3.19
N ALA A 52 1.99 7.55 -4.47
CA ALA A 52 0.78 7.16 -5.18
C ALA A 52 0.62 5.64 -5.23
N THR A 53 1.68 4.90 -5.60
CA THR A 53 1.66 3.43 -5.65
C THR A 53 1.56 2.80 -4.27
N GLY A 54 2.22 3.37 -3.26
CA GLY A 54 2.10 2.94 -1.87
C GLY A 54 0.68 3.12 -1.33
N SER A 55 0.03 4.25 -1.65
CA SER A 55 -1.38 4.50 -1.31
C SER A 55 -2.31 3.47 -1.97
N LEU A 56 -2.03 3.09 -3.22
CA LEU A 56 -2.79 2.10 -3.97
C LEU A 56 -2.77 0.73 -3.27
N VAL A 57 -1.59 0.27 -2.83
CA VAL A 57 -1.44 -0.99 -2.08
C VAL A 57 -2.10 -0.90 -0.70
N GLY A 58 -1.98 0.23 -0.01
CA GLY A 58 -2.63 0.43 1.30
C GLY A 58 -4.14 0.30 1.21
N ILE A 59 -4.77 0.96 0.24
CA ILE A 59 -6.22 0.89 0.01
C ILE A 59 -6.64 -0.51 -0.44
N ALA A 60 -5.90 -1.13 -1.36
CA ALA A 60 -6.16 -2.50 -1.80
C ALA A 60 -6.12 -3.50 -0.63
N SER A 61 -5.15 -3.34 0.28
CA SER A 61 -5.05 -4.15 1.51
C SER A 61 -6.25 -3.93 2.44
N GLY A 62 -6.68 -2.68 2.62
CA GLY A 62 -7.86 -2.35 3.41
C GLY A 62 -9.15 -2.98 2.87
N ILE A 63 -9.37 -2.87 1.55
CA ILE A 63 -10.54 -3.47 0.87
C ILE A 63 -10.48 -5.00 0.95
N PHE A 64 -9.29 -5.59 0.81
CA PHE A 64 -9.10 -7.02 0.95
C PHE A 64 -9.51 -7.50 2.35
N VAL A 65 -9.01 -6.86 3.39
CA VAL A 65 -9.37 -7.20 4.78
C VAL A 65 -10.86 -6.95 5.04
N GLY A 66 -11.43 -5.84 4.54
CA GLY A 66 -12.87 -5.54 4.61
C GLY A 66 -13.75 -6.55 3.89
N SER A 67 -13.22 -7.27 2.89
CA SER A 67 -13.95 -8.34 2.18
C SER A 67 -13.99 -9.67 2.94
N LEU A 68 -13.22 -9.83 4.03
CA LEU A 68 -13.20 -11.05 4.83
C LEU A 68 -14.58 -11.31 5.50
N PRO A 69 -14.99 -12.57 5.63
CA PRO A 69 -16.27 -12.94 6.24
C PRO A 69 -16.21 -12.97 7.78
N VAL A 70 -15.70 -11.91 8.39
CA VAL A 70 -15.55 -11.77 9.85
C VAL A 70 -16.19 -10.46 10.32
N LYS A 71 -16.38 -10.32 11.64
CA LYS A 71 -16.95 -9.09 12.24
C LYS A 71 -16.02 -7.90 12.01
N GLU A 72 -16.58 -6.70 11.88
CA GLU A 72 -15.86 -5.44 11.62
C GLU A 72 -14.71 -5.22 12.61
N ASN A 73 -14.93 -5.41 13.91
CA ASN A 73 -13.88 -5.26 14.91
C ASN A 73 -12.69 -6.22 14.69
N VAL A 74 -12.95 -7.42 14.15
CA VAL A 74 -11.92 -8.40 13.82
C VAL A 74 -11.17 -7.97 12.56
N GLN A 75 -11.88 -7.41 11.56
CA GLN A 75 -11.24 -6.85 10.35
C GLN A 75 -10.26 -5.73 10.72
N ILE A 76 -10.69 -4.80 11.58
CA ILE A 76 -9.85 -3.72 12.08
C ILE A 76 -8.62 -4.28 12.79
N ALA A 77 -8.80 -5.26 13.68
CA ALA A 77 -7.68 -5.88 14.40
C ALA A 77 -6.69 -6.56 13.44
N ILE A 78 -7.18 -7.31 12.44
CA ILE A 78 -6.34 -7.95 11.41
C ILE A 78 -5.55 -6.90 10.64
N PHE A 79 -6.20 -5.80 10.22
CA PHE A 79 -5.54 -4.74 9.46
C PHE A 79 -4.47 -4.02 10.31
N LEU A 80 -4.74 -3.76 11.58
CA LEU A 80 -3.76 -3.17 12.50
C LEU A 80 -2.54 -4.07 12.69
N VAL A 81 -2.75 -5.37 12.97
CA VAL A 81 -1.66 -6.34 13.12
C VAL A 81 -0.83 -6.45 11.84
N TYR A 82 -1.49 -6.50 10.67
CA TYR A 82 -0.83 -6.52 9.38
C TYR A 82 0.00 -5.25 9.14
N SER A 83 -0.57 -4.07 9.38
CA SER A 83 0.09 -2.78 9.15
C SER A 83 1.28 -2.57 10.09
N LEU A 84 1.10 -2.81 11.40
CA LEU A 84 2.17 -2.71 12.38
C LEU A 84 3.26 -3.76 12.15
N GLY A 85 2.86 -5.00 11.84
CA GLY A 85 3.79 -6.08 11.52
C GLY A 85 4.62 -5.77 10.27
N SER A 86 3.99 -5.28 9.21
CA SER A 86 4.68 -4.85 7.99
C SER A 86 5.69 -3.74 8.27
N SER A 87 5.32 -2.74 9.07
CA SER A 87 6.20 -1.63 9.44
C SER A 87 7.36 -2.07 10.34
N PHE A 88 7.11 -3.02 11.25
CA PHE A 88 8.13 -3.60 12.11
C PHE A 88 9.15 -4.42 11.30
N LEU A 89 8.67 -5.29 10.41
CA LEU A 89 9.51 -6.14 9.57
C LEU A 89 10.31 -5.34 8.53
N SER A 90 9.80 -4.20 8.08
CA SER A 90 10.53 -3.30 7.17
C SER A 90 11.72 -2.59 7.82
N GLY A 91 11.83 -2.65 9.16
CA GLY A 91 12.87 -1.95 9.90
C GLY A 91 12.60 -0.46 10.14
N LEU A 92 11.36 0.01 9.87
CA LEU A 92 10.98 1.40 10.15
C LEU A 92 10.96 1.70 11.65
N MET A 93 10.64 0.70 12.48
CA MET A 93 10.64 0.84 13.94
C MET A 93 12.00 0.48 14.55
N VAL A 94 12.65 -0.56 14.05
CA VAL A 94 13.91 -1.08 14.60
C VAL A 94 14.85 -1.48 13.45
N HIS A 95 15.82 -0.65 13.14
CA HIS A 95 16.73 -0.80 12.00
C HIS A 95 17.43 -2.16 11.86
N PRO A 96 17.95 -2.80 12.94
CA PRO A 96 18.62 -4.09 12.84
C PRO A 96 17.74 -5.24 12.33
N ILE A 97 16.43 -5.14 12.49
CA ILE A 97 15.49 -6.21 12.10
C ILE A 97 15.47 -6.43 10.59
N LYS A 98 15.52 -5.37 9.80
CA LYS A 98 15.56 -5.49 8.33
C LYS A 98 16.76 -6.32 7.87
N ILE A 99 17.94 -6.06 8.41
CA ILE A 99 19.19 -6.77 8.06
C ILE A 99 19.09 -8.25 8.47
N TRP A 100 18.50 -8.52 9.64
CA TRP A 100 18.32 -9.88 10.12
C TRP A 100 17.34 -10.68 9.24
N ILE A 101 16.23 -10.08 8.84
CA ILE A 101 15.23 -10.69 7.95
C ILE A 101 15.82 -10.90 6.55
N GLU A 102 16.58 -9.96 6.02
CA GLU A 102 17.23 -10.07 4.72
C GLU A 102 18.20 -11.27 4.65
N LYS A 103 18.85 -11.56 5.79
CA LYS A 103 19.75 -12.74 5.90
C LYS A 103 18.99 -14.05 6.14
N SER A 104 17.88 -14.02 6.88
CA SER A 104 17.18 -15.23 7.33
C SER A 104 16.06 -15.64 6.36
N VAL A 105 15.23 -14.69 5.91
CA VAL A 105 14.06 -14.95 5.05
C VAL A 105 13.88 -13.80 4.06
N PRO A 106 14.70 -13.70 3.00
CA PRO A 106 14.69 -12.59 2.05
C PRO A 106 13.34 -12.40 1.33
N ILE A 107 12.55 -13.48 1.19
CA ILE A 107 11.23 -13.45 0.55
C ILE A 107 10.27 -12.48 1.24
N ILE A 108 10.36 -12.34 2.56
CA ILE A 108 9.49 -11.42 3.32
C ILE A 108 9.70 -9.98 2.84
N ASN A 109 10.94 -9.57 2.62
CA ASN A 109 11.26 -8.22 2.14
C ASN A 109 10.77 -7.97 0.71
N CYS A 110 10.71 -9.01 -0.13
CA CYS A 110 10.21 -8.89 -1.51
C CYS A 110 8.68 -8.76 -1.61
N ILE A 111 7.94 -9.17 -0.58
CA ILE A 111 6.46 -9.17 -0.59
C ILE A 111 5.90 -8.09 0.34
N ASN A 112 6.67 -7.64 1.33
CA ASN A 112 6.23 -6.65 2.30
C ASN A 112 6.10 -5.25 1.66
N PRO A 113 4.89 -4.67 1.54
CA PRO A 113 4.70 -3.36 0.92
C PRO A 113 5.48 -2.24 1.60
N ALA A 114 5.60 -2.28 2.94
CA ALA A 114 6.34 -1.26 3.68
C ALA A 114 7.84 -1.29 3.33
N THR A 115 8.42 -2.49 3.17
CA THR A 115 9.82 -2.65 2.74
C THR A 115 10.00 -2.15 1.30
N LEU A 116 9.09 -2.50 0.39
CA LEU A 116 9.17 -2.09 -1.02
C LEU A 116 9.07 -0.57 -1.19
N ILE A 117 8.19 0.10 -0.44
CA ILE A 117 8.08 1.57 -0.42
C ILE A 117 9.38 2.19 0.10
N GLN A 118 9.90 1.68 1.21
CA GLN A 118 11.13 2.15 1.80
C GLN A 118 12.32 1.97 0.84
N ASP A 119 12.45 0.81 0.21
CA ASP A 119 13.53 0.52 -0.72
C ASP A 119 13.42 1.34 -2.02
N ALA A 120 12.21 1.63 -2.49
CA ALA A 120 12.00 2.56 -3.59
C ALA A 120 12.53 3.96 -3.25
N LEU A 121 12.21 4.49 -2.06
CA LEU A 121 12.70 5.79 -1.62
C LEU A 121 14.21 5.79 -1.40
N TYR A 122 14.77 4.76 -0.78
CA TYR A 122 16.23 4.66 -0.57
C TYR A 122 17.00 4.52 -1.89
N SER A 123 16.43 3.80 -2.88
CA SER A 123 17.07 3.66 -4.19
C SER A 123 17.23 5.00 -4.91
N LEU A 124 16.31 5.95 -4.70
CA LEU A 124 16.37 7.29 -5.27
C LEU A 124 17.34 8.19 -4.50
N VAL A 125 17.20 8.25 -3.16
CA VAL A 125 17.87 9.26 -2.33
C VAL A 125 19.32 8.86 -2.02
N ILE A 126 19.59 7.56 -1.83
CA ILE A 126 20.90 7.09 -1.37
C ILE A 126 21.70 6.45 -2.49
N TYR A 127 21.08 5.60 -3.30
CA TYR A 127 21.79 4.77 -4.29
C TYR A 127 21.78 5.35 -5.70
N ASN A 128 20.92 6.33 -5.99
CA ASN A 128 20.76 6.95 -7.31
C ASN A 128 20.57 5.90 -8.44
N THR A 129 19.90 4.78 -8.11
CA THR A 129 19.66 3.64 -9.03
C THR A 129 18.19 3.53 -9.36
N HIS A 130 17.84 3.81 -10.62
CA HIS A 130 16.46 3.76 -11.11
C HIS A 130 15.95 2.33 -11.33
N GLU A 131 16.80 1.35 -11.60
CA GLU A 131 16.39 -0.04 -11.84
C GLU A 131 15.66 -0.65 -10.64
N ARG A 132 16.23 -0.52 -9.44
CA ARG A 132 15.59 -1.00 -8.20
C ARG A 132 14.29 -0.28 -7.90
N PHE A 133 14.26 1.00 -8.18
CA PHE A 133 13.05 1.81 -8.05
C PHE A 133 11.90 1.24 -8.88
N PHE A 134 12.10 1.07 -10.19
CA PHE A 134 11.06 0.54 -11.08
C PHE A 134 10.63 -0.88 -10.70
N THR A 135 11.55 -1.73 -10.31
CA THR A 135 11.23 -3.09 -9.83
C THR A 135 10.30 -3.04 -8.62
N ASN A 136 10.57 -2.19 -7.64
CA ASN A 136 9.74 -2.05 -6.44
C ASN A 136 8.35 -1.48 -6.78
N ILE A 137 8.27 -0.47 -7.65
CA ILE A 137 7.00 0.12 -8.10
C ILE A 137 6.14 -0.90 -8.85
N ILE A 138 6.75 -1.67 -9.76
CA ILE A 138 6.04 -2.74 -10.48
C ILE A 138 5.53 -3.80 -9.50
N THR A 139 6.36 -4.23 -8.55
CA THR A 139 5.98 -5.23 -7.54
C THR A 139 4.82 -4.72 -6.67
N LEU A 140 4.86 -3.46 -6.21
CA LEU A 140 3.77 -2.83 -5.47
C LEU A 140 2.47 -2.81 -6.29
N THR A 141 2.57 -2.44 -7.57
CA THR A 141 1.40 -2.40 -8.48
C THR A 141 0.82 -3.81 -8.66
N VAL A 142 1.65 -4.82 -8.87
CA VAL A 142 1.22 -6.22 -8.99
C VAL A 142 0.53 -6.70 -7.71
N ILE A 143 1.09 -6.42 -6.54
CA ILE A 143 0.49 -6.76 -5.24
C ILE A 143 -0.90 -6.11 -5.11
N SER A 144 -1.04 -4.84 -5.46
CA SER A 144 -2.33 -4.14 -5.38
C SER A 144 -3.39 -4.76 -6.32
N VAL A 145 -3.01 -5.12 -7.54
CA VAL A 145 -3.91 -5.79 -8.50
C VAL A 145 -4.35 -7.15 -7.98
N ILE A 146 -3.43 -7.93 -7.42
CA ILE A 146 -3.73 -9.24 -6.81
C ILE A 146 -4.72 -9.06 -5.65
N LEU A 147 -4.47 -8.13 -4.73
CA LEU A 147 -5.35 -7.88 -3.59
C LEU A 147 -6.75 -7.41 -4.02
N CYS A 148 -6.85 -6.52 -5.00
CA CYS A 148 -8.13 -6.08 -5.56
C CYS A 148 -8.90 -7.24 -6.21
N THR A 149 -8.19 -8.09 -6.95
CA THR A 149 -8.79 -9.27 -7.61
C THR A 149 -9.31 -10.26 -6.57
N LEU A 150 -8.53 -10.55 -5.54
CA LEU A 150 -8.95 -11.43 -4.44
C LEU A 150 -10.15 -10.85 -3.70
N SER A 151 -10.16 -9.55 -3.41
CA SER A 151 -11.29 -8.87 -2.77
C SER A 151 -12.57 -9.00 -3.60
N TYR A 152 -12.47 -8.81 -4.91
CA TYR A 152 -13.58 -8.97 -5.82
C TYR A 152 -14.13 -10.39 -5.82
N LEU A 153 -13.26 -11.42 -5.88
CA LEU A 153 -13.65 -12.82 -5.86
C LEU A 153 -14.33 -13.21 -4.54
N MET A 154 -13.81 -12.75 -3.41
CA MET A 154 -14.38 -13.01 -2.09
C MET A 154 -15.77 -12.37 -1.94
N THR A 155 -15.92 -11.14 -2.41
CA THR A 155 -17.18 -10.41 -2.35
C THR A 155 -18.24 -11.07 -3.26
N ARG A 156 -17.83 -11.61 -4.41
CA ARG A 156 -18.73 -12.34 -5.31
C ARG A 156 -19.27 -13.61 -4.67
N ARG A 157 -18.46 -14.38 -3.95
CA ARG A 157 -18.89 -15.62 -3.27
C ARG A 157 -19.92 -15.39 -2.17
N LYS A 158 -19.82 -14.27 -1.43
CA LYS A 158 -20.82 -13.92 -0.39
C LYS A 158 -22.25 -13.72 -0.96
N SER A 159 -22.37 -13.32 -2.22
CA SER A 159 -23.68 -13.10 -2.86
C SER A 159 -24.45 -14.39 -3.13
N TYR A 160 -23.77 -15.52 -3.29
CA TYR A 160 -24.42 -16.83 -3.55
C TYR A 160 -24.77 -17.59 -2.27
N ALA A 161 -24.22 -17.20 -1.12
CA ALA A 161 -24.48 -17.89 0.15
C ALA A 161 -25.72 -17.34 0.90
N ASN A 162 -26.28 -16.22 0.44
CA ASN A 162 -27.46 -15.54 1.03
C ASN A 162 -28.71 -15.63 0.10
N LEU A 163 -28.74 -16.54 -0.87
CA LEU A 163 -29.91 -16.97 -1.64
C LEU A 163 -30.32 -18.40 -1.23
#